data_b7761f7086ca498be74c2157b6075784
#
_entry.id   b7761f7086ca498be74c2157b6075784
#
_cell.length_a   1.000
_cell.length_b   1.000
_cell.length_c   1.000
_cell.angle_alpha   90.00
_cell.angle_beta   90.00
_cell.angle_gamma   90.00
#
_symmetry.space_group_name_H-M   'P 1'
#
loop_
_entity.id
_entity.type
_entity.pdbx_description
1 polymer ?
#
loop_
_entity_poly.entity_id
_entity_poly.type
_entity_poly.pdbx_seq_one_letter_code
_entity_poly.pdbx_strand_id
1 'polypeptide(L)'
;MIAINSNNNTQFGSFDSPEVTINSNLRRWFKRNIGLWNSQRIYFLKEKNKNYNISMNLKIESLENKNAWESHYKFTWYPSDKYTFFEDNPEFKERGVMEAYLQGHQLIRKNFYLSDKKGISNIKQVDEHEMIFESTYDDWYILEHTRLVDMDNLRFRVIYSWNKDNLKIVESHHETKICHD
;
A
#
# COMPACT_ATOMS: atom_id res chain seq x y z
N MET A 1 11.23 -69.75 -24.87
CA MET A 1 10.44 -68.65 -25.41
C MET A 1 9.90 -67.86 -24.16
N ILE A 2 10.55 -66.81 -23.80
CA ILE A 2 10.23 -66.01 -22.58
C ILE A 2 9.63 -64.70 -23.07
N ALA A 3 8.38 -64.44 -22.68
CA ALA A 3 7.70 -63.19 -22.99
C ALA A 3 8.01 -62.15 -21.88
N ILE A 4 8.60 -61.01 -22.25
CA ILE A 4 8.88 -59.90 -21.38
C ILE A 4 7.72 -58.92 -21.54
N ASN A 5 6.89 -58.77 -20.49
CA ASN A 5 5.89 -57.71 -20.38
C ASN A 5 6.55 -56.49 -19.78
N SER A 6 6.70 -55.43 -20.56
CA SER A 6 7.10 -54.09 -20.10
C SER A 6 5.89 -53.14 -20.12
N ASN A 7 5.24 -53.02 -18.98
CA ASN A 7 4.30 -51.90 -18.73
C ASN A 7 4.97 -50.86 -17.84
N ASN A 8 5.61 -49.86 -18.43
CA ASN A 8 6.02 -48.66 -17.76
C ASN A 8 4.97 -47.59 -17.98
N ASN A 9 3.99 -47.51 -17.08
CA ASN A 9 3.14 -46.33 -16.93
C ASN A 9 3.88 -45.32 -16.05
N THR A 10 4.59 -44.40 -16.66
CA THR A 10 5.07 -43.17 -16.00
C THR A 10 3.88 -42.25 -15.82
N GLN A 11 3.31 -42.26 -14.60
CA GLN A 11 2.41 -41.20 -14.13
C GLN A 11 3.24 -39.95 -13.99
N PHE A 12 3.02 -38.98 -14.90
CA PHE A 12 3.48 -37.59 -14.68
C PHE A 12 2.66 -37.04 -13.53
N GLY A 13 3.30 -36.82 -12.38
CA GLY A 13 2.72 -36.13 -11.25
C GLY A 13 2.29 -34.73 -11.68
N SER A 14 1.05 -34.40 -11.37
CA SER A 14 0.54 -33.03 -11.48
C SER A 14 1.41 -32.18 -10.59
N PHE A 15 2.12 -31.19 -11.16
CA PHE A 15 2.74 -30.13 -10.40
C PHE A 15 1.59 -29.30 -9.85
N ASP A 16 1.25 -29.51 -8.58
CA ASP A 16 0.40 -28.60 -7.85
C ASP A 16 1.12 -27.27 -7.81
N SER A 17 0.58 -26.26 -8.48
CA SER A 17 1.03 -24.89 -8.36
C SER A 17 0.91 -24.51 -6.87
N PRO A 18 1.95 -23.90 -6.25
CA PRO A 18 1.90 -23.55 -4.84
C PRO A 18 0.67 -22.66 -4.60
N GLU A 19 -0.26 -23.14 -3.80
CA GLU A 19 -1.40 -22.37 -3.34
C GLU A 19 -0.85 -21.13 -2.58
N VAL A 20 -1.00 -19.95 -3.17
CA VAL A 20 -0.60 -18.70 -2.52
C VAL A 20 -1.55 -18.46 -1.36
N THR A 21 -1.16 -18.95 -0.19
CA THR A 21 -1.94 -18.74 1.05
C THR A 21 -1.92 -17.27 1.38
N ILE A 22 -3.04 -16.60 1.14
CA ILE A 22 -3.19 -15.19 1.52
C ILE A 22 -3.22 -15.12 3.04
N ASN A 23 -2.25 -14.41 3.63
CA ASN A 23 -2.15 -14.22 5.05
C ASN A 23 -3.43 -13.57 5.60
N SER A 24 -4.23 -14.31 6.39
CA SER A 24 -5.49 -13.86 6.96
C SER A 24 -5.34 -12.62 7.87
N ASN A 25 -4.17 -12.46 8.53
CA ASN A 25 -3.85 -11.32 9.37
C ASN A 25 -3.66 -10.05 8.56
N LEU A 26 -3.00 -10.15 7.42
CA LEU A 26 -2.77 -9.03 6.52
C LEU A 26 -4.10 -8.53 5.93
N ARG A 27 -4.98 -9.43 5.47
CA ARG A 27 -6.33 -9.08 5.01
C ARG A 27 -7.15 -8.39 6.11
N ARG A 28 -7.08 -8.88 7.36
CA ARG A 28 -7.76 -8.28 8.49
C ARG A 28 -7.25 -6.87 8.75
N TRP A 29 -5.93 -6.67 8.70
CA TRP A 29 -5.34 -5.35 8.86
C TRP A 29 -5.86 -4.36 7.78
N PHE A 30 -5.89 -4.76 6.52
CA PHE A 30 -6.44 -3.91 5.44
C PHE A 30 -7.92 -3.60 5.64
N LYS A 31 -8.74 -4.56 6.08
CA LYS A 31 -10.16 -4.33 6.38
C LYS A 31 -10.35 -3.28 7.48
N ARG A 32 -9.50 -3.27 8.50
CA ARG A 32 -9.53 -2.29 9.59
C ARG A 32 -9.23 -0.87 9.09
N ASN A 33 -8.53 -0.71 7.97
CA ASN A 33 -8.23 0.56 7.36
C ASN A 33 -9.36 1.13 6.48
N ILE A 34 -10.39 0.36 6.15
CA ILE A 34 -11.52 0.82 5.34
C ILE A 34 -12.28 1.92 6.08
N GLY A 35 -12.62 2.99 5.37
CA GLY A 35 -13.36 4.13 5.89
C GLY A 35 -12.83 5.46 5.36
N LEU A 36 -13.37 6.54 5.95
CA LEU A 36 -12.94 7.91 5.69
C LEU A 36 -12.02 8.37 6.83
N TRP A 37 -10.89 8.98 6.46
CA TRP A 37 -9.86 9.44 7.37
C TRP A 37 -9.59 10.92 7.16
N ASN A 38 -9.56 11.71 8.23
CA ASN A 38 -8.93 13.03 8.24
C ASN A 38 -7.45 12.85 8.53
N SER A 39 -6.58 13.33 7.66
CA SER A 39 -5.14 13.10 7.67
C SER A 39 -4.41 14.42 7.81
N GLN A 40 -3.85 14.70 8.99
CA GLN A 40 -2.95 15.81 9.23
C GLN A 40 -1.55 15.38 8.83
N ARG A 41 -0.98 16.05 7.83
CA ARG A 41 0.29 15.65 7.21
C ARG A 41 1.34 16.74 7.37
N ILE A 42 2.56 16.32 7.69
CA ILE A 42 3.75 17.14 7.67
C ILE A 42 4.68 16.59 6.60
N TYR A 43 5.01 17.40 5.61
CA TYR A 43 6.02 17.09 4.59
C TYR A 43 7.29 17.86 4.90
N PHE A 44 8.39 17.16 5.08
CA PHE A 44 9.72 17.76 5.11
C PHE A 44 10.41 17.53 3.76
N LEU A 45 10.63 18.58 2.99
CA LEU A 45 11.37 18.56 1.74
C LEU A 45 12.82 18.93 2.01
N LYS A 46 13.70 17.93 2.00
CA LYS A 46 15.11 18.10 2.40
C LYS A 46 15.86 19.12 1.54
N GLU A 47 15.64 19.14 0.24
CA GLU A 47 16.32 20.10 -0.67
C GLU A 47 15.92 21.54 -0.39
N LYS A 48 14.68 21.77 -0.02
CA LYS A 48 14.16 23.10 0.34
C LYS A 48 14.39 23.43 1.80
N ASN A 49 14.82 22.46 2.62
CA ASN A 49 14.91 22.54 4.09
C ASN A 49 13.64 23.16 4.71
N LYS A 50 12.47 22.71 4.26
CA LYS A 50 11.18 23.32 4.59
C LYS A 50 10.15 22.27 4.98
N ASN A 51 9.36 22.58 6.01
CA ASN A 51 8.19 21.82 6.42
C ASN A 51 6.92 22.45 5.86
N TYR A 52 5.98 21.58 5.45
CA TYR A 52 4.64 21.97 5.03
C TYR A 52 3.63 21.16 5.81
N ASN A 53 2.64 21.85 6.39
CA ASN A 53 1.53 21.23 7.11
C ASN A 53 0.29 21.31 6.24
N ILE A 54 -0.32 20.17 5.92
CA ILE A 54 -1.54 20.10 5.13
C ILE A 54 -2.52 19.11 5.76
N SER A 55 -3.80 19.40 5.61
CA SER A 55 -4.89 18.51 6.02
C SER A 55 -5.54 17.91 4.78
N MET A 56 -5.65 16.58 4.76
CA MET A 56 -6.20 15.81 3.66
C MET A 56 -7.34 14.92 4.14
N ASN A 57 -8.25 14.62 3.27
CA ASN A 57 -9.18 13.52 3.44
C ASN A 57 -8.69 12.33 2.63
N LEU A 58 -8.75 11.13 3.22
CA LEU A 58 -8.41 9.88 2.57
C LEU A 58 -9.57 8.89 2.75
N LYS A 59 -10.17 8.47 1.65
CA LYS A 59 -11.19 7.43 1.64
C LYS A 59 -10.56 6.12 1.17
N ILE A 60 -10.76 5.05 1.94
CA ILE A 60 -10.31 3.70 1.62
C ILE A 60 -11.55 2.82 1.48
N GLU A 61 -11.72 2.20 0.34
CA GLU A 61 -12.85 1.35 0.00
C GLU A 61 -12.36 -0.03 -0.42
N SER A 62 -13.10 -1.08 -0.02
CA SER A 62 -12.92 -2.40 -0.62
C SER A 62 -13.75 -2.47 -1.89
N LEU A 63 -13.12 -2.84 -2.99
CA LEU A 63 -13.83 -3.12 -4.23
C LEU A 63 -14.15 -4.62 -4.28
N GLU A 64 -15.41 -4.95 -4.60
CA GLU A 64 -15.81 -6.33 -4.77
C GLU A 64 -15.03 -6.95 -5.94
N ASN A 65 -14.37 -8.07 -5.68
CA ASN A 65 -13.74 -8.85 -6.72
C ASN A 65 -14.51 -10.14 -6.92
N LYS A 66 -14.79 -10.50 -8.18
CA LYS A 66 -15.44 -11.77 -8.54
C LYS A 66 -14.59 -12.99 -8.17
N ASN A 67 -13.28 -12.79 -7.99
CA ASN A 67 -12.35 -13.82 -7.53
C ASN A 67 -12.15 -13.67 -6.02
N ALA A 68 -12.66 -14.62 -5.25
CA ALA A 68 -12.59 -14.63 -3.76
C ALA A 68 -11.16 -14.57 -3.16
N TRP A 69 -10.14 -14.72 -3.99
CA TRP A 69 -8.74 -14.83 -3.58
C TRP A 69 -7.97 -13.50 -3.55
N GLU A 70 -8.45 -12.46 -4.24
CA GLU A 70 -7.78 -11.15 -4.31
C GLU A 70 -8.56 -10.11 -3.53
N SER A 71 -7.89 -9.42 -2.60
CA SER A 71 -8.45 -8.24 -1.96
C SER A 71 -8.07 -7.02 -2.78
N HIS A 72 -9.08 -6.28 -3.24
CA HIS A 72 -8.92 -5.10 -4.08
C HIS A 72 -9.39 -3.88 -3.31
N TYR A 73 -8.57 -2.83 -3.29
CA TYR A 73 -8.81 -1.60 -2.55
C TYR A 73 -8.69 -0.39 -3.45
N LYS A 74 -9.50 0.62 -3.15
CA LYS A 74 -9.45 1.94 -3.78
C LYS A 74 -9.15 2.98 -2.71
N PHE A 75 -8.18 3.81 -2.99
CA PHE A 75 -7.75 4.93 -2.16
C PHE A 75 -8.07 6.21 -2.90
N THR A 76 -8.85 7.10 -2.29
CA THR A 76 -9.18 8.41 -2.86
C THR A 76 -8.74 9.48 -1.88
N TRP A 77 -7.98 10.46 -2.33
CA TRP A 77 -7.53 11.57 -1.49
C TRP A 77 -7.84 12.92 -2.11
N TYR A 78 -8.10 13.89 -1.24
CA TYR A 78 -8.32 15.28 -1.60
C TYR A 78 -8.01 16.17 -0.39
N PRO A 79 -7.55 17.42 -0.57
CA PRO A 79 -7.24 18.31 0.52
C PRO A 79 -8.51 18.77 1.22
N SER A 80 -8.40 19.08 2.51
CA SER A 80 -9.50 19.65 3.31
C SER A 80 -9.67 21.16 3.02
N ASP A 81 -8.61 21.82 2.55
CA ASP A 81 -8.56 23.24 2.25
C ASP A 81 -7.63 23.48 1.04
N LYS A 82 -7.49 24.73 0.63
CA LYS A 82 -6.59 25.13 -0.46
C LYS A 82 -5.18 25.37 0.10
N TYR A 83 -4.17 24.70 -0.46
CA TYR A 83 -2.78 24.79 -0.03
C TYR A 83 -1.86 25.18 -1.19
N THR A 84 -1.02 26.20 -0.99
CA THR A 84 0.02 26.60 -1.94
C THR A 84 1.10 25.51 -2.11
N PHE A 85 1.16 24.56 -1.18
CA PHE A 85 2.07 23.41 -1.26
C PHE A 85 2.02 22.70 -2.62
N PHE A 86 0.85 22.47 -3.16
CA PHE A 86 0.68 21.75 -4.44
C PHE A 86 1.04 22.61 -5.66
N GLU A 87 0.89 23.94 -5.54
CA GLU A 87 1.34 24.89 -6.56
C GLU A 87 2.87 24.95 -6.59
N ASP A 88 3.51 24.98 -5.40
CA ASP A 88 4.97 25.03 -5.22
C ASP A 88 5.67 23.69 -5.51
N ASN A 89 4.93 22.57 -5.51
CA ASN A 89 5.45 21.19 -5.63
C ASN A 89 4.51 20.36 -6.51
N PRO A 90 4.48 20.60 -7.83
CA PRO A 90 3.52 19.98 -8.76
C PRO A 90 3.70 18.46 -8.92
N GLU A 91 4.80 17.90 -8.43
CA GLU A 91 5.02 16.46 -8.36
C GLU A 91 4.09 15.77 -7.35
N PHE A 92 3.54 16.50 -6.38
CA PHE A 92 2.55 15.98 -5.44
C PHE A 92 1.14 16.20 -5.97
N LYS A 93 0.40 15.12 -6.12
CA LYS A 93 -0.99 15.20 -6.57
C LYS A 93 -1.90 15.69 -5.45
N GLU A 94 -2.47 16.87 -5.62
CA GLU A 94 -3.46 17.44 -4.71
C GLU A 94 -4.64 16.51 -4.49
N ARG A 95 -5.15 15.92 -5.58
CA ARG A 95 -6.28 14.97 -5.59
C ARG A 95 -5.92 13.75 -6.39
N GLY A 96 -6.43 12.61 -6.00
CA GLY A 96 -6.18 11.42 -6.79
C GLY A 96 -6.96 10.20 -6.35
N VAL A 97 -6.82 9.18 -7.17
CA VAL A 97 -7.35 7.84 -6.93
C VAL A 97 -6.24 6.85 -7.22
N MET A 98 -6.08 5.89 -6.33
CA MET A 98 -5.19 4.76 -6.51
C MET A 98 -5.97 3.47 -6.25
N GLU A 99 -5.81 2.50 -7.13
CA GLU A 99 -6.28 1.14 -6.90
C GLU A 99 -5.09 0.22 -6.60
N ALA A 100 -5.30 -0.70 -5.68
CA ALA A 100 -4.28 -1.65 -5.29
C ALA A 100 -4.87 -3.02 -4.98
N TYR A 101 -4.11 -4.07 -5.28
CA TYR A 101 -4.44 -5.46 -5.05
C TYR A 101 -3.49 -6.05 -4.04
N LEU A 102 -4.03 -6.79 -3.07
CA LEU A 102 -3.23 -7.55 -2.12
C LEU A 102 -3.00 -8.96 -2.67
N GLN A 103 -1.75 -9.29 -2.93
CA GLN A 103 -1.33 -10.61 -3.39
C GLN A 103 -0.19 -11.15 -2.50
N GLY A 104 -0.48 -12.15 -1.67
CA GLY A 104 0.46 -12.63 -0.66
C GLY A 104 0.91 -11.49 0.27
N HIS A 105 2.21 -11.27 0.35
CA HIS A 105 2.83 -10.17 1.09
C HIS A 105 3.17 -8.96 0.21
N GLN A 106 2.43 -8.76 -0.88
CA GLN A 106 2.64 -7.65 -1.79
C GLN A 106 1.37 -6.84 -1.99
N LEU A 107 1.51 -5.53 -2.06
CA LEU A 107 0.48 -4.62 -2.50
C LEU A 107 0.84 -4.14 -3.91
N ILE A 108 0.10 -4.63 -4.90
CA ILE A 108 0.28 -4.24 -6.30
C ILE A 108 -0.55 -3.00 -6.55
N ARG A 109 0.10 -1.86 -6.75
CA ARG A 109 -0.52 -0.56 -6.99
C ARG A 109 -0.62 -0.31 -8.49
N LYS A 110 -1.80 0.10 -8.98
CA LYS A 110 -1.97 0.49 -10.39
C LYS A 110 -1.20 1.75 -10.73
N ASN A 111 -1.03 2.65 -9.74
CA ASN A 111 -0.28 3.89 -9.85
C ASN A 111 0.24 4.31 -8.47
N PHE A 112 1.32 5.07 -8.43
CA PHE A 112 1.80 5.76 -7.24
C PHE A 112 1.33 7.22 -7.22
N TYR A 113 1.31 7.85 -6.05
CA TYR A 113 0.88 9.26 -5.96
C TYR A 113 1.94 10.25 -6.48
N LEU A 114 3.21 9.84 -6.61
CA LEU A 114 4.27 10.59 -7.28
C LEU A 114 4.50 10.15 -8.75
N SER A 115 3.79 9.12 -9.23
CA SER A 115 3.97 8.58 -10.57
C SER A 115 2.72 7.81 -11.00
N ASP A 116 2.35 7.90 -12.27
CA ASP A 116 1.26 7.10 -12.84
C ASP A 116 1.67 5.67 -13.21
N LYS A 117 2.90 5.28 -12.87
CA LYS A 117 3.40 3.93 -13.13
C LYS A 117 2.87 2.93 -12.13
N LYS A 118 2.69 1.70 -12.59
CA LYS A 118 2.41 0.56 -11.72
C LYS A 118 3.62 0.26 -10.85
N GLY A 119 3.37 -0.23 -9.65
CA GLY A 119 4.45 -0.66 -8.78
C GLY A 119 4.01 -1.68 -7.74
N ILE A 120 4.99 -2.26 -7.09
CA ILE A 120 4.82 -3.28 -6.08
C ILE A 120 5.40 -2.73 -4.78
N SER A 121 4.63 -2.85 -3.70
CA SER A 121 5.10 -2.64 -2.34
C SER A 121 5.19 -3.99 -1.64
N ASN A 122 6.37 -4.38 -1.21
CA ASN A 122 6.54 -5.53 -0.33
C ASN A 122 6.05 -5.17 1.06
N ILE A 123 5.30 -6.06 1.70
CA ILE A 123 4.71 -5.82 3.01
C ILE A 123 5.39 -6.71 4.03
N LYS A 124 5.89 -6.07 5.10
CA LYS A 124 6.37 -6.74 6.30
C LYS A 124 5.42 -6.44 7.45
N GLN A 125 4.81 -7.46 8.00
CA GLN A 125 4.02 -7.34 9.21
C GLN A 125 4.96 -7.30 10.42
N VAL A 126 4.88 -6.23 11.22
CA VAL A 126 5.62 -6.10 12.48
C VAL A 126 4.83 -6.76 13.60
N ASP A 127 3.55 -6.35 13.74
CA ASP A 127 2.59 -6.92 14.67
C ASP A 127 1.17 -6.86 14.07
N GLU A 128 0.13 -7.07 14.87
CA GLU A 128 -1.27 -7.02 14.40
C GLU A 128 -1.75 -5.59 14.08
N HIS A 129 -1.00 -4.56 14.48
CA HIS A 129 -1.33 -3.15 14.30
C HIS A 129 -0.43 -2.46 13.29
N GLU A 130 0.81 -2.93 13.10
CA GLU A 130 1.82 -2.24 12.30
C GLU A 130 2.26 -3.03 11.08
N MET A 131 2.27 -2.34 9.93
CA MET A 131 2.81 -2.81 8.67
C MET A 131 3.88 -1.86 8.15
N ILE A 132 4.90 -2.44 7.54
CA ILE A 132 5.93 -1.73 6.80
C ILE A 132 5.74 -2.05 5.32
N PHE A 133 5.73 -1.01 4.48
CA PHE A 133 5.66 -1.13 3.03
C PHE A 133 6.98 -0.65 2.43
N GLU A 134 7.62 -1.50 1.64
CA GLU A 134 8.83 -1.17 0.90
C GLU A 134 8.50 -1.15 -0.59
N SER A 135 8.69 -0.01 -1.23
CA SER A 135 8.37 0.20 -2.63
C SER A 135 9.59 0.71 -3.39
N THR A 136 9.82 0.15 -4.57
CA THR A 136 10.86 0.63 -5.48
C THR A 136 10.25 0.88 -6.85
N TYR A 137 10.43 2.06 -7.41
CA TYR A 137 10.04 2.40 -8.78
C TYR A 137 10.96 3.48 -9.33
N ASP A 138 11.40 3.29 -10.57
CA ASP A 138 12.45 4.12 -11.18
C ASP A 138 13.67 4.23 -10.24
N ASP A 139 14.12 5.46 -9.96
CA ASP A 139 15.22 5.77 -9.04
C ASP A 139 14.73 5.99 -7.58
N TRP A 140 13.44 5.74 -7.30
CA TRP A 140 12.87 5.96 -5.97
C TRP A 140 12.83 4.68 -5.15
N TYR A 141 13.24 4.81 -3.88
CA TYR A 141 12.97 3.85 -2.81
C TYR A 141 12.12 4.51 -1.74
N ILE A 142 11.01 3.88 -1.37
CA ILE A 142 10.06 4.39 -0.37
C ILE A 142 9.88 3.36 0.71
N LEU A 143 10.07 3.79 1.95
CA LEU A 143 9.80 3.03 3.16
C LEU A 143 8.66 3.71 3.92
N GLU A 144 7.56 3.01 4.09
CA GLU A 144 6.38 3.49 4.81
C GLU A 144 6.10 2.60 6.01
N HIS A 145 6.02 3.19 7.20
CA HIS A 145 5.52 2.57 8.42
C HIS A 145 4.10 3.04 8.67
N THR A 146 3.18 2.12 8.87
CA THR A 146 1.77 2.45 9.14
C THR A 146 1.29 1.66 10.34
N ARG A 147 0.84 2.36 11.40
CA ARG A 147 0.35 1.78 12.64
C ARG A 147 -1.07 2.24 12.96
N LEU A 148 -1.96 1.28 13.24
CA LEU A 148 -3.30 1.50 13.78
C LEU A 148 -3.24 1.52 15.30
N VAL A 149 -3.93 2.44 15.94
CA VAL A 149 -4.05 2.57 17.40
C VAL A 149 -5.49 2.95 17.79
N ASP A 150 -5.78 2.99 19.09
CA ASP A 150 -7.07 3.39 19.63
C ASP A 150 -8.26 2.65 18.94
N MET A 151 -8.23 1.33 19.01
CA MET A 151 -9.26 0.46 18.40
C MET A 151 -9.53 0.81 16.92
N ASP A 152 -8.46 1.15 16.19
CA ASP A 152 -8.47 1.52 14.75
C ASP A 152 -9.12 2.88 14.43
N ASN A 153 -9.33 3.74 15.41
CA ASN A 153 -9.82 5.10 15.22
C ASN A 153 -8.70 6.07 14.85
N LEU A 154 -7.46 5.72 15.21
CA LEU A 154 -6.27 6.51 14.87
C LEU A 154 -5.30 5.68 14.04
N ARG A 155 -4.63 6.34 13.11
CA ARG A 155 -3.56 5.75 12.31
C ARG A 155 -2.40 6.73 12.18
N PHE A 156 -1.20 6.24 12.44
CA PHE A 156 0.05 6.98 12.25
C PHE A 156 0.83 6.39 11.09
N ARG A 157 1.33 7.27 10.22
CA ARG A 157 2.18 6.87 9.10
C ARG A 157 3.43 7.73 9.09
N VAL A 158 4.57 7.10 8.87
CA VAL A 158 5.84 7.78 8.59
C VAL A 158 6.39 7.23 7.29
N ILE A 159 6.73 8.11 6.37
CA ILE A 159 7.16 7.75 5.03
C ILE A 159 8.50 8.42 4.75
N TYR A 160 9.45 7.64 4.34
CA TYR A 160 10.77 8.10 3.89
C TYR A 160 10.91 7.82 2.40
N SER A 161 11.29 8.82 1.63
CA SER A 161 11.46 8.69 0.17
C SER A 161 12.87 9.12 -0.24
N TRP A 162 13.60 8.17 -0.81
CA TRP A 162 14.94 8.39 -1.38
C TRP A 162 14.86 8.39 -2.89
N ASN A 163 15.71 9.24 -3.52
CA ASN A 163 15.98 9.18 -4.94
C ASN A 163 17.49 9.03 -5.13
N LYS A 164 17.93 7.97 -5.81
CA LYS A 164 19.35 7.64 -6.00
C LYS A 164 20.13 7.70 -4.67
N ASP A 165 19.65 6.98 -3.66
CA ASP A 165 20.23 6.89 -2.31
C ASP A 165 20.24 8.20 -1.49
N ASN A 166 19.70 9.29 -2.02
CA ASN A 166 19.55 10.54 -1.31
C ASN A 166 18.13 10.66 -0.73
N LEU A 167 18.02 10.82 0.59
CA LEU A 167 16.75 11.13 1.23
C LEU A 167 16.24 12.48 0.72
N LYS A 168 15.05 12.49 0.12
CA LYS A 168 14.42 13.68 -0.45
C LYS A 168 13.26 14.20 0.36
N ILE A 169 12.41 13.27 0.81
CA ILE A 169 11.14 13.60 1.46
C ILE A 169 10.99 12.75 2.71
N VAL A 170 10.55 13.37 3.80
CA VAL A 170 10.03 12.68 4.98
C VAL A 170 8.61 13.17 5.22
N GLU A 171 7.68 12.23 5.39
CA GLU A 171 6.28 12.54 5.67
C GLU A 171 5.87 11.94 7.02
N SER A 172 5.09 12.68 7.78
CA SER A 172 4.42 12.20 8.99
C SER A 172 2.93 12.47 8.87
N HIS A 173 2.10 11.44 8.98
CA HIS A 173 0.66 11.55 8.86
C HIS A 173 0.02 11.10 10.18
N HIS A 174 -0.80 11.96 10.77
CA HIS A 174 -1.69 11.66 11.90
C HIS A 174 -3.11 11.62 11.35
N GLU A 175 -3.73 10.46 11.39
CA GLU A 175 -5.00 10.23 10.72
C GLU A 175 -6.05 9.78 11.73
N THR A 176 -7.20 10.45 11.72
CA THR A 176 -8.36 10.13 12.55
C THR A 176 -9.47 9.61 11.67
N LYS A 177 -10.05 8.47 12.04
CA LYS A 177 -11.17 7.88 11.33
C LYS A 177 -12.43 8.71 11.57
N ILE A 178 -13.12 9.06 10.49
CA ILE A 178 -14.40 9.75 10.56
C ILE A 178 -15.49 8.69 10.66
N CYS A 179 -16.10 8.58 11.85
CA CYS A 179 -17.28 7.75 12.02
C CYS A 179 -18.48 8.52 11.47
N HIS A 180 -19.24 7.91 10.57
CA HIS A 180 -20.57 8.41 10.25
C HIS A 180 -21.53 7.78 11.27
N ASP A 181 -22.12 8.62 12.12
CA ASP A 181 -23.24 8.26 12.99
C ASP A 181 -24.45 7.79 12.17
#